data_da650edf631eb6e69bde0b4587898f9b
#
_entry.id   da650edf631eb6e69bde0b4587898f9b
#
_cell.length_a   1.000
_cell.length_b   1.000
_cell.length_c   1.000
_cell.angle_alpha   90.00
_cell.angle_beta   90.00
_cell.angle_gamma   90.00
#
_symmetry.space_group_name_H-M   'P 1'
#
loop_
_entity.id
_entity.type
_entity.pdbx_description
1 polymer ?
#
loop_
_entity_poly.entity_id
_entity_poly.type
_entity_poly.pdbx_seq_one_letter_code
_entity_poly.pdbx_strand_id
1 'polypeptide(L)'
;MKFISALRLLVINLVFLIIVSIVIIALSSTDIPSVPKKTALLLNIQGSLVDQKNYIDPLTQLIGQADPSQQEVLVQDVIDAVNFARDDQRITTLVLSLDQMRYGGISKMQEIAPVLQAFRDSGKKIIAFGDIYTQDQYWLAAQADEVYLHPFGGVLIEGYGLYRNYFKKALDKLEINYHVFRVGEFKSAMEPYMRDDMSNEAKQANLVWLGDLWQQYTSGITQRRNLAATAVDEYINGIDKLLEQYHGDTASVAVASGLVDGVKNRDEVNAYLISQVGAEDEDGNYQAVGFKKYLWLKRLESSQPVTENKVGIIVASGNIVDGDQPAGVVGGDTLSLLIRDARMDNSVKALVLRINSGGGSAFASEIIRRELELLRAEGKPLVVSMGSMAASGGYWIAAQADQIWATPTTLTGSIGIFGAFPTVDKSLAKLGISTDGVGTTSLAGHCGLIVRYSHWQQR
;
A
#
# COMPACT_ATOMS: atom_id res chain seq x y z
N MET A 1 13.89 -12.53 -60.27
CA MET A 1 12.80 -12.61 -59.26
C MET A 1 12.67 -13.97 -58.53
N LYS A 2 12.56 -15.11 -59.20
CA LYS A 2 12.40 -16.42 -58.54
C LYS A 2 13.53 -16.80 -57.58
N PHE A 3 14.80 -16.45 -57.86
CA PHE A 3 15.94 -16.71 -56.98
C PHE A 3 15.89 -15.92 -55.65
N ILE A 4 15.50 -14.65 -55.71
CA ILE A 4 15.38 -13.77 -54.52
C ILE A 4 14.23 -14.25 -53.62
N SER A 5 13.11 -14.71 -54.21
CA SER A 5 11.99 -15.26 -53.38
C SER A 5 12.36 -16.61 -52.73
N ALA A 6 13.14 -17.47 -53.44
CA ALA A 6 13.60 -18.71 -52.84
C ALA A 6 14.59 -18.47 -51.68
N LEU A 7 15.52 -17.51 -51.82
CA LEU A 7 16.48 -17.12 -50.80
C LEU A 7 15.75 -16.53 -49.57
N ARG A 8 14.74 -15.68 -49.80
CA ARG A 8 13.92 -15.12 -48.72
C ARG A 8 13.16 -16.22 -47.92
N LEU A 9 12.58 -17.19 -48.64
CA LEU A 9 11.88 -18.29 -48.02
C LEU A 9 12.83 -19.15 -47.17
N LEU A 10 14.04 -19.39 -47.69
CA LEU A 10 15.07 -20.17 -46.99
C LEU A 10 15.52 -19.48 -45.71
N VAL A 11 15.73 -18.14 -45.73
CA VAL A 11 16.07 -17.34 -44.53
C VAL A 11 14.95 -17.36 -43.51
N ILE A 12 13.70 -17.20 -43.95
CA ILE A 12 12.54 -17.20 -43.03
C ILE A 12 12.41 -18.58 -42.36
N ASN A 13 12.55 -19.66 -43.11
CA ASN A 13 12.49 -21.03 -42.54
C ASN A 13 13.67 -21.32 -41.59
N LEU A 14 14.87 -20.81 -41.90
CA LEU A 14 16.03 -20.93 -41.02
C LEU A 14 15.81 -20.20 -39.69
N VAL A 15 15.34 -18.95 -39.75
CA VAL A 15 14.99 -18.15 -38.56
C VAL A 15 13.89 -18.84 -37.74
N PHE A 16 12.86 -19.35 -38.41
CA PHE A 16 11.81 -20.13 -37.74
C PHE A 16 12.35 -21.38 -37.04
N LEU A 17 13.21 -22.16 -37.70
CA LEU A 17 13.86 -23.34 -37.11
C LEU A 17 14.76 -22.97 -35.92
N ILE A 18 15.49 -21.86 -36.00
CA ILE A 18 16.31 -21.36 -34.89
C ILE A 18 15.40 -21.02 -33.70
N ILE A 19 14.31 -20.27 -33.93
CA ILE A 19 13.35 -19.91 -32.86
C ILE A 19 12.73 -21.17 -32.26
N VAL A 20 12.29 -22.13 -33.09
CA VAL A 20 11.71 -23.40 -32.60
C VAL A 20 12.76 -24.20 -31.80
N SER A 21 14.02 -24.24 -32.27
CA SER A 21 15.10 -24.92 -31.55
C SER A 21 15.40 -24.24 -30.20
N ILE A 22 15.43 -22.91 -30.16
CA ILE A 22 15.59 -22.17 -28.90
C ILE A 22 14.43 -22.45 -27.93
N VAL A 23 13.19 -22.49 -28.45
CA VAL A 23 12.01 -22.82 -27.65
C VAL A 23 12.07 -24.25 -27.13
N ILE A 24 12.46 -25.22 -27.98
CA ILE A 24 12.61 -26.62 -27.57
C ILE A 24 13.72 -26.78 -26.55
N ILE A 25 14.88 -26.13 -26.73
CA ILE A 25 15.99 -26.16 -25.77
C ILE A 25 15.54 -25.51 -24.46
N ALA A 26 14.86 -24.35 -24.51
CA ALA A 26 14.31 -23.68 -23.33
C ALA A 26 13.29 -24.55 -22.60
N LEU A 27 12.44 -25.28 -23.30
CA LEU A 27 11.45 -26.18 -22.72
C LEU A 27 12.05 -27.51 -22.22
N SER A 28 13.15 -27.99 -22.83
CA SER A 28 13.82 -29.23 -22.42
C SER A 28 14.87 -29.05 -21.32
N SER A 29 15.35 -27.80 -21.10
CA SER A 29 16.30 -27.47 -20.03
C SER A 29 15.63 -27.01 -18.74
N THR A 30 14.32 -27.08 -18.60
CA THR A 30 13.63 -26.75 -17.36
C THR A 30 13.63 -27.95 -16.40
N ASP A 31 14.74 -28.15 -15.71
CA ASP A 31 14.67 -28.65 -14.34
C ASP A 31 13.83 -27.62 -13.58
N ILE A 32 12.60 -27.97 -13.17
CA ILE A 32 11.79 -27.11 -12.32
C ILE A 32 12.65 -26.84 -11.08
N PRO A 33 13.06 -25.57 -10.84
CA PRO A 33 13.93 -25.30 -9.72
C PRO A 33 13.21 -25.73 -8.45
N SER A 34 13.82 -26.62 -7.69
CA SER A 34 13.28 -27.12 -6.43
C SER A 34 13.79 -26.25 -5.27
N VAL A 35 13.02 -26.19 -4.19
CA VAL A 35 13.47 -25.56 -2.95
C VAL A 35 14.54 -26.44 -2.32
N PRO A 36 15.77 -25.95 -2.07
CA PRO A 36 16.82 -26.73 -1.43
C PRO A 36 16.43 -27.17 -0.01
N LYS A 37 17.06 -28.24 0.49
CA LYS A 37 16.93 -28.62 1.91
C LYS A 37 17.74 -27.69 2.77
N LYS A 38 17.30 -27.42 4.00
CA LYS A 38 17.94 -26.50 4.95
C LYS A 38 18.20 -25.15 4.30
N THR A 39 17.14 -24.45 3.99
CA THR A 39 17.21 -23.13 3.34
C THR A 39 16.45 -22.10 4.15
N ALA A 40 16.89 -20.84 4.11
CA ALA A 40 16.14 -19.72 4.64
C ALA A 40 15.09 -19.24 3.63
N LEU A 41 13.90 -18.89 4.11
CA LEU A 41 13.02 -18.02 3.33
C LEU A 41 13.50 -16.57 3.48
N LEU A 42 14.00 -15.97 2.40
CA LEU A 42 14.39 -14.57 2.39
C LEU A 42 13.17 -13.69 2.03
N LEU A 43 12.65 -12.99 3.02
CA LEU A 43 11.58 -12.01 2.84
C LEU A 43 12.19 -10.64 2.55
N ASN A 44 12.53 -10.42 1.28
CA ASN A 44 13.07 -9.16 0.78
C ASN A 44 11.93 -8.33 0.16
N ILE A 45 11.33 -7.47 0.99
CA ILE A 45 10.26 -6.57 0.55
C ILE A 45 10.89 -5.39 -0.19
N GLN A 46 10.51 -5.20 -1.46
CA GLN A 46 11.01 -4.12 -2.30
C GLN A 46 9.88 -3.15 -2.65
N GLY A 47 10.00 -1.90 -2.25
CA GLY A 47 8.99 -0.86 -2.47
C GLY A 47 7.89 -0.87 -1.41
N SER A 48 6.65 -0.70 -1.82
CA SER A 48 5.52 -0.51 -0.90
C SER A 48 4.67 -1.78 -0.74
N LEU A 49 4.18 -2.03 0.48
CA LEU A 49 3.14 -3.05 0.72
C LEU A 49 1.78 -2.53 0.25
N VAL A 50 1.09 -3.31 -0.59
CA VAL A 50 -0.19 -2.92 -1.17
C VAL A 50 -1.22 -4.06 -1.11
N ASP A 51 -2.51 -3.69 -1.09
CA ASP A 51 -3.62 -4.65 -1.21
C ASP A 51 -3.84 -5.07 -2.67
N GLN A 52 -3.54 -4.18 -3.62
CA GLN A 52 -3.61 -4.40 -5.06
C GLN A 52 -2.48 -3.61 -5.72
N LYS A 53 -1.82 -4.21 -6.70
CA LYS A 53 -0.79 -3.51 -7.49
C LYS A 53 -1.43 -2.51 -8.43
N ASN A 54 -0.78 -1.38 -8.60
CA ASN A 54 -1.12 -0.38 -9.60
C ASN A 54 -0.91 -0.94 -11.02
N TYR A 55 -1.72 -0.47 -11.95
CA TYR A 55 -1.52 -0.78 -13.35
C TYR A 55 -0.23 -0.12 -13.86
N ILE A 56 0.63 -0.92 -14.46
CA ILE A 56 1.82 -0.45 -15.16
C ILE A 56 1.64 -0.85 -16.63
N ASP A 57 1.80 0.11 -17.54
CA ASP A 57 1.75 -0.17 -18.97
C ASP A 57 2.77 -1.26 -19.35
N PRO A 58 2.34 -2.36 -20.01
CA PRO A 58 3.22 -3.46 -20.36
C PRO A 58 4.42 -3.05 -21.21
N LEU A 59 4.30 -2.02 -22.06
CA LEU A 59 5.39 -1.52 -22.85
C LEU A 59 6.46 -0.84 -21.99
N THR A 60 6.04 -0.03 -21.02
CA THR A 60 6.92 0.61 -20.03
C THR A 60 7.68 -0.45 -19.22
N GLN A 61 7.01 -1.54 -18.87
CA GLN A 61 7.64 -2.66 -18.17
C GLN A 61 8.66 -3.41 -19.03
N LEU A 62 8.37 -3.62 -20.33
CA LEU A 62 9.22 -4.33 -21.27
C LEU A 62 10.51 -3.56 -21.60
N ILE A 63 10.43 -2.22 -21.70
CA ILE A 63 11.59 -1.36 -22.00
C ILE A 63 12.45 -1.05 -20.76
N GLY A 64 12.12 -1.63 -19.60
CA GLY A 64 12.89 -1.47 -18.36
C GLY A 64 12.86 -0.04 -17.80
N GLN A 65 11.91 0.78 -18.22
CA GLN A 65 11.72 2.16 -17.73
C GLN A 65 10.78 2.24 -16.50
N ALA A 66 10.39 1.09 -15.93
CA ALA A 66 9.62 1.08 -14.69
C ALA A 66 10.48 1.69 -13.57
N ASP A 67 10.02 2.79 -13.01
CA ASP A 67 10.69 3.47 -11.89
C ASP A 67 10.81 2.50 -10.70
N PRO A 68 12.03 2.20 -10.21
CA PRO A 68 12.20 1.37 -9.02
C PRO A 68 11.45 1.89 -7.80
N SER A 69 11.10 3.19 -7.78
CA SER A 69 10.31 3.79 -6.72
C SER A 69 8.85 3.32 -6.69
N GLN A 70 8.35 2.78 -7.80
CA GLN A 70 6.98 2.27 -7.95
C GLN A 70 6.86 0.76 -7.73
N GLN A 71 7.92 0.14 -7.21
CA GLN A 71 7.85 -1.29 -6.86
C GLN A 71 6.82 -1.53 -5.76
N GLU A 72 6.02 -2.57 -5.93
CA GLU A 72 4.96 -2.95 -5.02
C GLU A 72 4.99 -4.44 -4.70
N VAL A 73 4.67 -4.76 -3.45
CA VAL A 73 4.55 -6.12 -2.95
C VAL A 73 3.16 -6.31 -2.37
N LEU A 74 2.44 -7.32 -2.86
CA LEU A 74 1.15 -7.67 -2.29
C LEU A 74 1.31 -8.21 -0.88
N VAL A 75 0.54 -7.69 0.07
CA VAL A 75 0.46 -8.21 1.45
C VAL A 75 0.09 -9.69 1.42
N GLN A 76 -0.86 -10.09 0.57
CA GLN A 76 -1.28 -11.48 0.44
C GLN A 76 -0.15 -12.41 -0.02
N ASP A 77 0.74 -11.96 -0.93
CA ASP A 77 1.89 -12.75 -1.37
C ASP A 77 2.87 -13.01 -0.21
N VAL A 78 3.06 -12.03 0.67
CA VAL A 78 3.88 -12.19 1.89
C VAL A 78 3.24 -13.19 2.85
N ILE A 79 1.94 -13.03 3.11
CA ILE A 79 1.16 -13.92 3.98
C ILE A 79 1.20 -15.36 3.48
N ASP A 80 0.93 -15.55 2.18
CA ASP A 80 0.95 -16.89 1.56
C ASP A 80 2.34 -17.53 1.65
N ALA A 81 3.40 -16.78 1.32
CA ALA A 81 4.77 -17.29 1.38
C ALA A 81 5.17 -17.73 2.78
N VAL A 82 4.84 -16.94 3.81
CA VAL A 82 5.15 -17.27 5.21
C VAL A 82 4.33 -18.48 5.69
N ASN A 83 3.04 -18.56 5.32
CA ASN A 83 2.19 -19.70 5.65
C ASN A 83 2.69 -21.00 5.02
N PHE A 84 3.06 -20.98 3.73
CA PHE A 84 3.66 -22.16 3.10
C PHE A 84 4.99 -22.54 3.76
N ALA A 85 5.83 -21.56 4.09
CA ALA A 85 7.12 -21.80 4.72
C ALA A 85 7.01 -22.35 6.14
N ARG A 86 5.96 -21.98 6.88
CA ARG A 86 5.68 -22.52 8.22
C ARG A 86 5.62 -24.05 8.19
N ASP A 87 4.93 -24.62 7.21
CA ASP A 87 4.65 -26.04 7.14
C ASP A 87 5.70 -26.81 6.27
N ASP A 88 6.59 -26.08 5.58
CA ASP A 88 7.63 -26.68 4.71
C ASP A 88 8.89 -27.00 5.52
N GLN A 89 9.19 -28.29 5.65
CA GLN A 89 10.38 -28.76 6.40
C GLN A 89 11.72 -28.40 5.74
N ARG A 90 11.72 -27.99 4.47
CA ARG A 90 12.93 -27.51 3.77
C ARG A 90 13.34 -26.12 4.28
N ILE A 91 12.38 -25.34 4.76
CA ILE A 91 12.61 -24.01 5.33
C ILE A 91 12.91 -24.12 6.82
N THR A 92 14.10 -23.72 7.23
CA THR A 92 14.53 -23.78 8.63
C THR A 92 14.45 -22.44 9.35
N THR A 93 14.58 -21.34 8.61
CA THR A 93 14.69 -19.98 9.14
C THR A 93 14.00 -19.00 8.19
N LEU A 94 13.45 -17.94 8.73
CA LEU A 94 12.97 -16.79 7.96
C LEU A 94 13.91 -15.61 8.20
N VAL A 95 14.38 -14.99 7.11
CA VAL A 95 15.25 -13.80 7.16
C VAL A 95 14.48 -12.60 6.63
N LEU A 96 14.31 -11.57 7.45
CA LEU A 96 13.72 -10.28 7.07
C LEU A 96 14.83 -9.35 6.55
N SER A 97 14.79 -9.02 5.26
CA SER A 97 15.65 -8.03 4.61
C SER A 97 14.75 -6.88 4.14
N LEU A 98 14.75 -5.78 4.88
CA LEU A 98 13.77 -4.70 4.74
C LEU A 98 14.36 -3.40 4.18
N ASP A 99 15.66 -3.36 3.87
CA ASP A 99 16.36 -2.16 3.42
C ASP A 99 15.72 -1.49 2.19
N GLN A 100 15.06 -2.26 1.34
CA GLN A 100 14.39 -1.76 0.13
C GLN A 100 12.88 -1.51 0.33
N MET A 101 12.34 -1.78 1.51
CA MET A 101 10.95 -1.48 1.85
C MET A 101 10.79 0.01 2.07
N ARG A 102 9.83 0.63 1.37
CA ARG A 102 9.57 2.08 1.45
C ARG A 102 8.42 2.41 2.38
N TYR A 103 7.26 1.81 2.13
CA TYR A 103 6.05 2.02 2.92
C TYR A 103 5.42 0.69 3.27
N GLY A 104 5.24 0.43 4.55
CA GLY A 104 4.49 -0.71 5.05
C GLY A 104 3.02 -0.38 5.24
N GLY A 105 2.77 0.71 5.94
CA GLY A 105 1.46 1.04 6.47
C GLY A 105 1.08 0.11 7.61
N ILE A 106 0.87 0.67 8.80
CA ILE A 106 0.74 -0.10 10.03
C ILE A 106 -0.35 -1.19 9.97
N SER A 107 -1.50 -0.92 9.35
CA SER A 107 -2.58 -1.91 9.19
C SER A 107 -2.15 -3.14 8.41
N LYS A 108 -1.38 -2.96 7.31
CA LYS A 108 -0.87 -4.07 6.49
C LYS A 108 0.22 -4.86 7.22
N MET A 109 1.10 -4.17 7.93
CA MET A 109 2.12 -4.83 8.76
C MET A 109 1.48 -5.63 9.89
N GLN A 110 0.39 -5.13 10.50
CA GLN A 110 -0.41 -5.86 11.48
C GLN A 110 -1.11 -7.09 10.89
N GLU A 111 -1.42 -7.13 9.61
CA GLU A 111 -1.92 -8.33 8.93
C GLU A 111 -0.82 -9.40 8.73
N ILE A 112 0.44 -8.96 8.57
CA ILE A 112 1.61 -9.86 8.43
C ILE A 112 2.06 -10.41 9.80
N ALA A 113 1.95 -9.64 10.87
CA ALA A 113 2.46 -10.02 12.20
C ALA A 113 1.92 -11.38 12.72
N PRO A 114 0.62 -11.73 12.59
CA PRO A 114 0.11 -13.03 13.03
C PRO A 114 0.72 -14.22 12.29
N VAL A 115 1.02 -14.09 10.99
CA VAL A 115 1.64 -15.20 10.23
C VAL A 115 3.12 -15.34 10.58
N LEU A 116 3.82 -14.24 10.92
CA LEU A 116 5.17 -14.30 11.49
C LEU A 116 5.15 -14.96 12.86
N GLN A 117 4.17 -14.65 13.70
CA GLN A 117 3.98 -15.31 14.99
C GLN A 117 3.75 -16.81 14.80
N ALA A 118 2.82 -17.21 13.91
CA ALA A 118 2.55 -18.61 13.62
C ALA A 118 3.77 -19.36 13.06
N PHE A 119 4.62 -18.69 12.29
CA PHE A 119 5.89 -19.24 11.82
C PHE A 119 6.84 -19.54 12.99
N ARG A 120 6.98 -18.65 13.97
CA ARG A 120 7.77 -18.88 15.19
C ARG A 120 7.19 -20.01 16.05
N ASP A 121 5.88 -20.05 16.18
CA ASP A 121 5.18 -21.08 16.98
C ASP A 121 5.39 -22.48 16.39
N SER A 122 5.77 -22.58 15.11
CA SER A 122 6.22 -23.84 14.49
C SER A 122 7.63 -24.29 14.91
N GLY A 123 8.31 -23.52 15.76
CA GLY A 123 9.66 -23.80 16.24
C GLY A 123 10.80 -23.31 15.33
N LYS A 124 10.48 -22.49 14.31
CA LYS A 124 11.43 -21.91 13.38
C LYS A 124 11.74 -20.46 13.76
N LYS A 125 12.99 -20.07 13.59
CA LYS A 125 13.48 -18.74 13.98
C LYS A 125 13.26 -17.70 12.88
N ILE A 126 12.95 -16.47 13.29
CA ILE A 126 12.92 -15.27 12.43
C ILE A 126 14.07 -14.36 12.81
N ILE A 127 14.92 -13.99 11.86
CA ILE A 127 16.06 -13.11 12.05
C ILE A 127 15.89 -11.91 11.13
N ALA A 128 16.00 -10.70 11.67
CA ALA A 128 16.02 -9.46 10.91
C ALA A 128 17.45 -8.88 10.92
N PHE A 129 17.87 -8.42 9.76
CA PHE A 129 19.11 -7.66 9.61
C PHE A 129 18.88 -6.48 8.66
N GLY A 130 19.42 -5.31 9.02
CA GLY A 130 19.34 -4.10 8.20
C GLY A 130 20.54 -3.18 8.41
N ASP A 131 20.86 -2.38 7.39
CA ASP A 131 21.86 -1.34 7.50
C ASP A 131 21.30 -0.17 8.34
N ILE A 132 20.07 0.25 8.07
CA ILE A 132 19.29 1.26 8.80
C ILE A 132 17.84 0.80 8.78
N TYR A 133 17.11 1.04 9.84
CA TYR A 133 15.68 0.82 9.89
C TYR A 133 14.92 2.14 9.95
N THR A 134 14.09 2.41 8.95
CA THR A 134 13.04 3.44 9.03
C THR A 134 11.90 2.97 9.93
N GLN A 135 10.97 3.86 10.27
CA GLN A 135 9.85 3.58 11.18
C GLN A 135 9.06 2.31 10.77
N ASP A 136 8.64 2.19 9.51
CA ASP A 136 7.88 1.03 9.04
C ASP A 136 8.75 -0.24 8.98
N GLN A 137 10.00 -0.12 8.51
CA GLN A 137 10.94 -1.23 8.49
C GLN A 137 11.21 -1.77 9.90
N TYR A 138 11.41 -0.87 10.87
CA TYR A 138 11.67 -1.29 12.24
C TYR A 138 10.47 -1.98 12.88
N TRP A 139 9.24 -1.49 12.63
CA TRP A 139 8.04 -2.15 13.17
C TRP A 139 7.94 -3.60 12.73
N LEU A 140 8.24 -3.88 11.46
CA LEU A 140 8.22 -5.26 10.93
C LEU A 140 9.43 -6.07 11.42
N ALA A 141 10.63 -5.47 11.45
CA ALA A 141 11.85 -6.10 11.99
C ALA A 141 11.68 -6.48 13.47
N ALA A 142 11.02 -5.64 14.26
CA ALA A 142 10.72 -5.89 15.67
C ALA A 142 9.87 -7.14 15.90
N GLN A 143 9.20 -7.68 14.85
CA GLN A 143 8.48 -8.95 14.93
C GLN A 143 9.41 -10.17 14.88
N ALA A 144 10.71 -10.01 14.58
CA ALA A 144 11.69 -11.10 14.58
C ALA A 144 12.04 -11.58 15.99
N ASP A 145 12.67 -12.77 16.08
CA ASP A 145 13.25 -13.28 17.33
C ASP A 145 14.56 -12.58 17.65
N GLU A 146 15.31 -12.22 16.60
CA GLU A 146 16.57 -11.49 16.69
C GLU A 146 16.62 -10.39 15.63
N VAL A 147 17.01 -9.19 16.06
CA VAL A 147 17.13 -7.99 15.21
C VAL A 147 18.58 -7.49 15.29
N TYR A 148 19.27 -7.52 14.19
CA TYR A 148 20.63 -7.02 14.08
C TYR A 148 20.71 -5.77 13.21
N LEU A 149 21.64 -4.89 13.55
CA LEU A 149 21.88 -3.64 12.87
C LEU A 149 23.35 -3.59 12.42
N HIS A 150 23.61 -2.96 11.28
CA HIS A 150 24.98 -2.66 10.88
C HIS A 150 25.64 -1.68 11.89
N PRO A 151 26.94 -1.82 12.24
CA PRO A 151 27.59 -0.93 13.21
C PRO A 151 27.54 0.56 12.85
N PHE A 152 27.35 0.90 11.59
CA PHE A 152 27.18 2.27 11.08
C PHE A 152 25.71 2.65 10.89
N GLY A 153 24.79 1.89 11.47
CA GLY A 153 23.37 2.00 11.29
C GLY A 153 22.64 2.74 12.40
N GLY A 154 21.30 2.72 12.31
CA GLY A 154 20.42 3.33 13.31
C GLY A 154 18.97 2.92 13.11
N VAL A 155 18.16 3.20 14.11
CA VAL A 155 16.70 3.03 14.06
C VAL A 155 16.07 4.41 14.02
N LEU A 156 15.45 4.77 12.88
CA LEU A 156 14.86 6.09 12.64
C LEU A 156 13.36 6.02 12.86
N ILE A 157 12.90 6.51 14.00
CA ILE A 157 11.48 6.63 14.37
C ILE A 157 11.16 8.12 14.48
N GLU A 158 10.10 8.57 13.81
CA GLU A 158 9.69 9.98 13.77
C GLU A 158 8.33 10.23 14.41
N GLY A 159 7.51 9.19 14.57
CA GLY A 159 6.11 9.32 14.97
C GLY A 159 5.18 9.60 13.79
N TYR A 160 3.92 9.93 14.10
CA TYR A 160 2.92 10.29 13.09
C TYR A 160 2.55 11.76 13.22
N GLY A 161 2.55 12.47 12.09
CA GLY A 161 2.20 13.88 12.02
C GLY A 161 1.38 14.20 10.78
N LEU A 162 0.55 15.25 10.87
CA LEU A 162 -0.20 15.79 9.74
C LEU A 162 0.07 17.29 9.63
N TYR A 163 0.77 17.66 8.58
CA TYR A 163 1.09 19.06 8.24
C TYR A 163 0.54 19.38 6.85
N ARG A 164 -0.09 20.55 6.71
CA ARG A 164 -0.69 21.01 5.45
C ARG A 164 -0.30 22.45 5.18
N ASN A 165 -0.15 22.81 3.91
CA ASN A 165 -0.05 24.19 3.49
C ASN A 165 -1.44 24.82 3.41
N TYR A 166 -1.56 26.10 3.80
CA TYR A 166 -2.77 26.88 3.76
C TYR A 166 -2.60 28.02 2.76
N PHE A 167 -3.56 28.18 1.86
CA PHE A 167 -3.43 29.03 0.67
C PHE A 167 -4.29 30.29 0.73
N LYS A 168 -5.08 30.48 1.79
CA LYS A 168 -6.05 31.59 1.90
C LYS A 168 -5.41 32.96 1.60
N LYS A 169 -4.30 33.29 2.27
CA LYS A 169 -3.60 34.56 2.03
C LYS A 169 -3.02 34.69 0.62
N ALA A 170 -2.58 33.61 0.00
CA ALA A 170 -2.11 33.61 -1.38
C ALA A 170 -3.28 33.87 -2.34
N LEU A 171 -4.41 33.20 -2.13
CA LEU A 171 -5.63 33.40 -2.90
C LEU A 171 -6.15 34.83 -2.77
N ASP A 172 -6.14 35.41 -1.56
CA ASP A 172 -6.54 36.80 -1.33
C ASP A 172 -5.64 37.79 -2.08
N LYS A 173 -4.30 37.58 -2.08
CA LYS A 173 -3.37 38.42 -2.83
C LYS A 173 -3.60 38.36 -4.33
N LEU A 174 -4.01 37.19 -4.82
CA LEU A 174 -4.35 36.98 -6.25
C LEU A 174 -5.78 37.37 -6.58
N GLU A 175 -6.56 37.86 -5.60
CA GLU A 175 -7.99 38.18 -5.74
C GLU A 175 -8.83 37.00 -6.26
N ILE A 176 -8.45 35.79 -5.88
CA ILE A 176 -9.18 34.57 -6.20
C ILE A 176 -10.14 34.26 -5.06
N ASN A 177 -11.45 34.23 -5.34
CA ASN A 177 -12.43 33.83 -4.36
C ASN A 177 -12.67 32.32 -4.47
N TYR A 178 -12.59 31.62 -3.34
CA TYR A 178 -12.86 30.17 -3.27
C TYR A 178 -14.23 29.97 -2.58
N HIS A 179 -15.18 29.44 -3.33
CA HIS A 179 -16.53 29.14 -2.84
C HIS A 179 -16.59 27.71 -2.38
N VAL A 180 -16.87 27.48 -1.09
CA VAL A 180 -16.88 26.15 -0.47
C VAL A 180 -18.25 25.90 0.13
N PHE A 181 -18.83 24.77 -0.24
CA PHE A 181 -20.06 24.21 0.31
C PHE A 181 -19.71 22.90 1.00
N ARG A 182 -19.99 22.75 2.27
CA ARG A 182 -19.66 21.54 3.02
C ARG A 182 -20.77 21.17 4.00
N VAL A 183 -20.93 19.86 4.20
CA VAL A 183 -21.78 19.29 5.24
C VAL A 183 -20.90 18.41 6.13
N GLY A 184 -20.98 18.61 7.44
CA GLY A 184 -20.15 17.95 8.45
C GLY A 184 -19.16 18.92 9.11
N GLU A 185 -19.26 19.06 10.44
CA GLU A 185 -18.45 19.97 11.24
C GLU A 185 -16.95 19.67 11.12
N PHE A 186 -16.61 18.37 11.18
CA PHE A 186 -15.23 17.87 11.11
C PHE A 186 -14.73 17.64 9.67
N LYS A 187 -15.51 18.03 8.62
CA LYS A 187 -15.09 17.90 7.21
C LYS A 187 -14.11 19.01 6.84
N SER A 188 -12.84 18.86 7.21
CA SER A 188 -11.79 19.88 7.12
C SER A 188 -11.00 19.89 5.80
N ALA A 189 -11.39 19.07 4.80
CA ALA A 189 -10.65 18.92 3.55
C ALA A 189 -10.41 20.25 2.81
N MET A 190 -11.37 21.19 2.87
CA MET A 190 -11.31 22.49 2.19
C MET A 190 -10.71 23.63 3.05
N GLU A 191 -10.36 23.41 4.30
CA GLU A 191 -9.75 24.45 5.15
C GLU A 191 -8.52 25.12 4.54
N PRO A 192 -7.63 24.45 3.83
CA PRO A 192 -6.48 25.07 3.19
C PRO A 192 -6.81 26.26 2.27
N TYR A 193 -8.01 26.29 1.72
CA TYR A 193 -8.47 27.37 0.83
C TYR A 193 -9.30 28.44 1.55
N MET A 194 -9.73 28.16 2.79
CA MET A 194 -10.66 29.02 3.54
C MET A 194 -10.00 29.77 4.68
N ARG A 195 -8.86 29.28 5.18
CA ARG A 195 -8.18 29.83 6.37
C ARG A 195 -6.66 29.61 6.27
N ASP A 196 -5.92 30.20 7.21
CA ASP A 196 -4.45 30.19 7.22
C ASP A 196 -3.85 29.15 8.17
N ASP A 197 -4.70 28.41 8.89
CA ASP A 197 -4.32 27.44 9.92
C ASP A 197 -5.34 26.29 9.99
N MET A 198 -5.02 25.25 10.73
CA MET A 198 -5.95 24.15 11.06
C MET A 198 -6.95 24.60 12.12
N SER A 199 -8.24 24.33 11.94
CA SER A 199 -9.27 24.60 12.95
C SER A 199 -9.06 23.78 14.22
N ASN A 200 -9.66 24.22 15.33
CA ASN A 200 -9.58 23.48 16.58
C ASN A 200 -10.26 22.11 16.47
N GLU A 201 -11.37 22.02 15.76
CA GLU A 201 -12.11 20.80 15.48
C GLU A 201 -11.25 19.83 14.67
N ALA A 202 -10.59 20.32 13.61
CA ALA A 202 -9.68 19.51 12.81
C ALA A 202 -8.43 19.08 13.61
N LYS A 203 -7.86 19.97 14.45
CA LYS A 203 -6.74 19.61 15.35
C LYS A 203 -7.15 18.51 16.31
N GLN A 204 -8.30 18.64 16.96
CA GLN A 204 -8.82 17.64 17.89
C GLN A 204 -9.02 16.30 17.20
N ALA A 205 -9.72 16.27 16.07
CA ALA A 205 -9.96 15.05 15.32
C ALA A 205 -8.64 14.37 14.87
N ASN A 206 -7.68 15.17 14.38
CA ASN A 206 -6.40 14.65 13.91
C ASN A 206 -5.55 14.11 15.07
N LEU A 207 -5.53 14.76 16.23
CA LEU A 207 -4.76 14.28 17.39
C LEU A 207 -5.28 12.95 17.91
N VAL A 208 -6.60 12.71 17.85
CA VAL A 208 -7.18 11.43 18.29
C VAL A 208 -6.65 10.27 17.45
N TRP A 209 -6.86 10.31 16.12
CA TRP A 209 -6.45 9.17 15.29
C TRP A 209 -4.93 9.04 15.12
N LEU A 210 -4.17 10.17 15.15
CA LEU A 210 -2.70 10.11 15.17
C LEU A 210 -2.21 9.46 16.47
N GLY A 211 -2.82 9.79 17.60
CA GLY A 211 -2.53 9.18 18.90
C GLY A 211 -2.83 7.68 18.91
N ASP A 212 -3.97 7.27 18.36
CA ASP A 212 -4.35 5.86 18.26
C ASP A 212 -3.36 5.07 17.39
N LEU A 213 -2.97 5.62 16.22
CA LEU A 213 -1.96 5.00 15.37
C LEU A 213 -0.60 4.88 16.07
N TRP A 214 -0.19 5.93 16.80
CA TRP A 214 1.04 5.92 17.55
C TRP A 214 1.03 4.88 18.66
N GLN A 215 -0.06 4.79 19.40
CA GLN A 215 -0.25 3.76 20.42
C GLN A 215 -0.18 2.34 19.84
N GLN A 216 -0.81 2.10 18.69
CA GLN A 216 -0.74 0.81 18.01
C GLN A 216 0.69 0.50 17.52
N TYR A 217 1.42 1.50 17.04
CA TYR A 217 2.81 1.37 16.62
C TYR A 217 3.72 1.01 17.81
N THR A 218 3.67 1.80 18.87
CA THR A 218 4.55 1.61 20.05
C THR A 218 4.25 0.33 20.79
N SER A 219 2.97 -0.02 20.99
CA SER A 219 2.57 -1.25 21.65
C SER A 219 2.96 -2.50 20.86
N GLY A 220 2.88 -2.47 19.52
CA GLY A 220 3.33 -3.57 18.67
C GLY A 220 4.82 -3.87 18.81
N ILE A 221 5.65 -2.84 19.02
CA ILE A 221 7.09 -2.97 19.28
C ILE A 221 7.36 -3.42 20.72
N THR A 222 6.82 -2.69 21.70
CA THR A 222 7.16 -2.91 23.12
C THR A 222 6.73 -4.28 23.61
N GLN A 223 5.55 -4.75 23.20
CA GLN A 223 5.09 -6.11 23.51
C GLN A 223 6.00 -7.17 22.89
N ARG A 224 6.39 -6.98 21.63
CA ARG A 224 7.18 -7.98 20.93
C ARG A 224 8.64 -8.01 21.39
N ARG A 225 9.22 -6.84 21.67
CA ARG A 225 10.61 -6.69 22.17
C ARG A 225 10.71 -6.83 23.70
N ASN A 226 9.58 -7.06 24.39
CA ASN A 226 9.52 -7.12 25.85
C ASN A 226 10.10 -5.89 26.55
N LEU A 227 9.75 -4.70 26.04
CA LEU A 227 10.19 -3.40 26.55
C LEU A 227 9.12 -2.77 27.43
N ALA A 228 9.52 -1.77 28.23
CA ALA A 228 8.56 -0.91 28.92
C ALA A 228 7.64 -0.20 27.94
N ALA A 229 6.39 0.03 28.32
CA ALA A 229 5.39 0.68 27.42
C ALA A 229 5.83 2.07 26.93
N THR A 230 6.67 2.77 27.69
CA THR A 230 7.22 4.10 27.41
C THR A 230 8.53 4.06 26.60
N ALA A 231 9.12 2.90 26.37
CA ALA A 231 10.48 2.79 25.83
C ALA A 231 10.67 3.46 24.46
N VAL A 232 9.68 3.34 23.56
CA VAL A 232 9.76 3.98 22.24
C VAL A 232 9.59 5.49 22.36
N ASP A 233 8.70 5.98 23.25
CA ASP A 233 8.53 7.41 23.51
C ASP A 233 9.79 8.00 24.18
N GLU A 234 10.40 7.30 25.12
CA GLU A 234 11.65 7.70 25.76
C GLU A 234 12.82 7.75 24.76
N TYR A 235 12.89 6.76 23.86
CA TYR A 235 13.88 6.74 22.80
C TYR A 235 13.78 7.97 21.89
N ILE A 236 12.60 8.23 21.32
CA ILE A 236 12.46 9.29 20.33
C ILE A 236 12.48 10.70 20.95
N ASN A 237 11.83 10.91 22.09
CA ASN A 237 11.81 12.21 22.74
C ASN A 237 13.08 12.54 23.52
N GLY A 238 13.94 11.54 23.77
CA GLY A 238 15.24 11.69 24.44
C GLY A 238 16.43 11.50 23.52
N ILE A 239 16.21 11.40 22.21
CA ILE A 239 17.25 10.98 21.23
C ILE A 239 18.49 11.92 21.24
N ASP A 240 18.28 13.21 21.46
CA ASP A 240 19.34 14.20 21.58
C ASP A 240 20.33 13.86 22.72
N LYS A 241 19.80 13.55 23.91
CA LYS A 241 20.59 13.17 25.10
C LYS A 241 21.25 11.80 24.94
N LEU A 242 20.52 10.86 24.32
CA LEU A 242 21.07 9.54 24.04
C LEU A 242 22.23 9.65 23.06
N LEU A 243 22.11 10.44 22.00
CA LEU A 243 23.22 10.67 21.06
C LEU A 243 24.41 11.37 21.73
N GLU A 244 24.17 12.31 22.61
CA GLU A 244 25.27 12.93 23.39
C GLU A 244 25.99 11.90 24.28
N GLN A 245 25.23 11.07 25.01
CA GLN A 245 25.74 10.02 25.87
C GLN A 245 26.58 8.98 25.11
N TYR A 246 26.18 8.62 23.91
CA TYR A 246 26.83 7.62 23.06
C TYR A 246 27.71 8.25 21.97
N HIS A 247 28.12 9.52 22.12
CA HIS A 247 29.04 10.24 21.22
C HIS A 247 28.61 10.22 19.75
N GLY A 248 27.30 10.24 19.48
CA GLY A 248 26.74 10.21 18.13
C GLY A 248 26.60 8.80 17.51
N ASP A 249 26.92 7.74 18.23
CA ASP A 249 26.79 6.37 17.77
C ASP A 249 25.34 5.90 17.85
N THR A 250 24.63 5.99 16.74
CA THR A 250 23.22 5.62 16.61
C THR A 250 22.95 4.13 16.79
N ALA A 251 23.92 3.28 16.41
CA ALA A 251 23.79 1.84 16.59
C ALA A 251 23.89 1.43 18.06
N SER A 252 24.85 2.01 18.80
CA SER A 252 24.97 1.82 20.25
C SER A 252 23.75 2.33 21.00
N VAL A 253 23.16 3.45 20.59
CA VAL A 253 21.88 3.95 21.16
C VAL A 253 20.77 2.93 20.95
N ALA A 254 20.62 2.36 19.76
CA ALA A 254 19.57 1.37 19.46
C ALA A 254 19.72 0.09 20.29
N VAL A 255 20.98 -0.39 20.49
CA VAL A 255 21.27 -1.55 21.34
C VAL A 255 20.95 -1.24 22.81
N ALA A 256 21.42 -0.10 23.33
CA ALA A 256 21.20 0.30 24.73
C ALA A 256 19.72 0.51 25.06
N SER A 257 18.92 0.97 24.06
CA SER A 257 17.48 1.11 24.19
C SER A 257 16.70 -0.21 24.03
N GLY A 258 17.38 -1.33 23.79
CA GLY A 258 16.75 -2.64 23.60
C GLY A 258 15.98 -2.79 22.28
N LEU A 259 16.13 -1.85 21.36
CA LEU A 259 15.45 -1.89 20.08
C LEU A 259 16.04 -2.96 19.15
N VAL A 260 17.34 -3.24 19.26
CA VAL A 260 18.02 -4.31 18.52
C VAL A 260 18.84 -5.18 19.48
N ASP A 261 19.10 -6.43 19.09
CA ASP A 261 19.82 -7.41 19.92
C ASP A 261 21.34 -7.26 19.82
N GLY A 262 21.82 -6.53 18.84
CA GLY A 262 23.24 -6.25 18.66
C GLY A 262 23.58 -5.72 17.29
N VAL A 263 24.87 -5.47 17.09
CA VAL A 263 25.43 -5.02 15.82
C VAL A 263 26.26 -6.13 15.18
N LYS A 264 26.19 -6.23 13.86
CA LYS A 264 26.97 -7.17 13.05
C LYS A 264 27.31 -6.56 11.70
N ASN A 265 28.54 -6.78 11.23
CA ASN A 265 28.89 -6.51 9.84
C ASN A 265 28.24 -7.55 8.92
N ARG A 266 28.19 -7.30 7.62
CA ARG A 266 27.50 -8.17 6.64
C ARG A 266 28.13 -9.58 6.58
N ASP A 267 29.44 -9.70 6.71
CA ASP A 267 30.17 -10.97 6.77
C ASP A 267 29.85 -11.75 8.05
N GLU A 268 29.75 -11.07 9.19
CA GLU A 268 29.36 -11.66 10.48
C GLU A 268 27.89 -12.13 10.43
N VAL A 269 27.01 -11.36 9.79
CA VAL A 269 25.61 -11.78 9.55
C VAL A 269 25.57 -13.01 8.67
N ASN A 270 26.33 -13.06 7.56
CA ASN A 270 26.37 -14.21 6.68
C ASN A 270 26.84 -15.46 7.42
N ALA A 271 27.95 -15.37 8.14
CA ALA A 271 28.48 -16.48 8.94
C ALA A 271 27.47 -16.94 10.02
N TYR A 272 26.81 -16.00 10.68
CA TYR A 272 25.76 -16.31 11.64
C TYR A 272 24.58 -17.02 11.00
N LEU A 273 24.06 -16.51 9.87
CA LEU A 273 22.94 -17.12 9.14
C LEU A 273 23.29 -18.51 8.60
N ILE A 274 24.52 -18.76 8.12
CA ILE A 274 24.98 -20.10 7.75
C ILE A 274 24.82 -21.05 8.94
N SER A 275 25.22 -20.62 10.13
CA SER A 275 25.10 -21.46 11.35
C SER A 275 23.65 -21.75 11.73
N GLN A 276 22.73 -20.81 11.52
CA GLN A 276 21.30 -20.95 11.85
C GLN A 276 20.54 -21.77 10.80
N VAL A 277 20.83 -21.55 9.54
CA VAL A 277 20.22 -22.28 8.40
C VAL A 277 20.76 -23.70 8.32
N GLY A 278 22.05 -23.88 8.64
CA GLY A 278 22.75 -25.16 8.59
C GLY A 278 23.14 -25.58 7.17
N ALA A 279 23.22 -24.63 6.23
CA ALA A 279 23.69 -24.85 4.87
C ALA A 279 24.23 -23.54 4.25
N GLU A 280 25.15 -23.70 3.31
CA GLU A 280 25.85 -22.68 2.54
C GLU A 280 25.58 -22.91 1.05
N ASP A 281 25.50 -21.85 0.26
CA ASP A 281 25.37 -21.93 -1.20
C ASP A 281 26.74 -22.03 -1.89
N GLU A 282 26.74 -22.12 -3.23
CA GLU A 282 27.98 -22.26 -4.02
C GLU A 282 28.89 -21.03 -3.95
N ASP A 283 28.35 -19.88 -3.57
CA ASP A 283 29.07 -18.60 -3.47
C ASP A 283 29.57 -18.29 -2.04
N GLY A 284 29.36 -19.20 -1.09
CA GLY A 284 29.76 -19.03 0.30
C GLY A 284 28.79 -18.18 1.13
N ASN A 285 27.54 -18.06 0.69
CA ASN A 285 26.51 -17.40 1.46
C ASN A 285 25.56 -18.42 2.12
N TYR A 286 24.77 -17.95 3.10
CA TYR A 286 23.74 -18.82 3.67
C TYR A 286 22.74 -19.24 2.59
N GLN A 287 22.38 -20.52 2.59
CA GLN A 287 21.41 -21.07 1.65
C GLN A 287 20.05 -20.40 1.80
N ALA A 288 19.59 -19.69 0.78
CA ALA A 288 18.32 -18.94 0.82
C ALA A 288 17.50 -19.06 -0.45
N VAL A 289 16.19 -18.90 -0.32
CA VAL A 289 15.27 -18.73 -1.44
C VAL A 289 14.43 -17.45 -1.21
N GLY A 290 14.43 -16.55 -2.19
CA GLY A 290 13.61 -15.34 -2.14
C GLY A 290 12.11 -15.68 -2.15
N PHE A 291 11.31 -14.97 -1.35
CA PHE A 291 9.90 -15.29 -1.14
C PHE A 291 9.06 -15.32 -2.42
N LYS A 292 9.32 -14.44 -3.41
CA LYS A 292 8.60 -14.43 -4.70
C LYS A 292 8.83 -15.72 -5.49
N LYS A 293 10.10 -16.18 -5.56
CA LYS A 293 10.47 -17.45 -6.21
C LYS A 293 9.88 -18.63 -5.45
N TYR A 294 9.98 -18.61 -4.12
CA TYR A 294 9.41 -19.64 -3.26
C TYR A 294 7.89 -19.75 -3.44
N LEU A 295 7.17 -18.64 -3.38
CA LEU A 295 5.72 -18.60 -3.56
C LEU A 295 5.29 -19.13 -4.95
N TRP A 296 6.02 -18.73 -6.00
CA TRP A 296 5.77 -19.25 -7.34
C TRP A 296 5.93 -20.77 -7.41
N LEU A 297 7.01 -21.32 -6.83
CA LEU A 297 7.22 -22.77 -6.75
C LEU A 297 6.09 -23.47 -5.98
N LYS A 298 5.70 -22.91 -4.82
CA LYS A 298 4.62 -23.49 -4.01
C LYS A 298 3.27 -23.46 -4.72
N ARG A 299 2.97 -22.40 -5.47
CA ARG A 299 1.75 -22.32 -6.28
C ARG A 299 1.74 -23.34 -7.42
N LEU A 300 2.90 -23.66 -8.00
CA LEU A 300 3.04 -24.76 -8.98
C LEU A 300 2.86 -26.14 -8.32
N GLU A 301 3.45 -26.37 -7.14
CA GLU A 301 3.31 -27.62 -6.38
C GLU A 301 1.85 -27.84 -5.92
N SER A 302 1.14 -26.77 -5.57
CA SER A 302 -0.20 -26.79 -4.98
C SER A 302 -1.31 -26.56 -6.01
N SER A 303 -1.25 -27.17 -7.21
CA SER A 303 -2.34 -27.07 -8.17
C SER A 303 -3.66 -27.54 -7.54
N GLN A 304 -4.38 -26.60 -6.94
CA GLN A 304 -5.68 -26.86 -6.32
C GLN A 304 -6.71 -27.17 -7.41
N PRO A 305 -7.53 -28.21 -7.24
CA PRO A 305 -8.65 -28.43 -8.14
C PRO A 305 -9.56 -27.18 -8.13
N VAL A 306 -10.02 -26.76 -9.29
CA VAL A 306 -10.96 -25.66 -9.42
C VAL A 306 -12.24 -26.04 -8.66
N THR A 307 -12.51 -25.35 -7.56
CA THR A 307 -13.75 -25.57 -6.78
C THR A 307 -14.94 -24.98 -7.54
N GLU A 308 -16.08 -25.69 -7.51
CA GLU A 308 -17.33 -25.20 -8.11
C GLU A 308 -17.85 -23.94 -7.40
N ASN A 309 -17.57 -23.79 -6.11
CA ASN A 309 -18.00 -22.67 -5.30
C ASN A 309 -16.80 -21.79 -4.94
N LYS A 310 -16.93 -20.47 -5.18
CA LYS A 310 -15.87 -19.46 -4.95
C LYS A 310 -16.37 -18.33 -4.06
N VAL A 311 -15.45 -17.73 -3.33
CA VAL A 311 -15.62 -16.41 -2.74
C VAL A 311 -14.89 -15.41 -3.64
N GLY A 312 -15.63 -14.45 -4.20
CA GLY A 312 -15.04 -13.36 -4.97
C GLY A 312 -14.33 -12.38 -4.04
N ILE A 313 -13.16 -11.88 -4.42
CA ILE A 313 -12.47 -10.79 -3.72
C ILE A 313 -12.27 -9.66 -4.71
N ILE A 314 -12.85 -8.50 -4.43
CA ILE A 314 -12.68 -7.29 -5.22
C ILE A 314 -11.97 -6.24 -4.33
N VAL A 315 -10.95 -5.58 -4.89
CA VAL A 315 -10.19 -4.56 -4.17
C VAL A 315 -10.56 -3.18 -4.71
N ALA A 316 -10.95 -2.28 -3.80
CA ALA A 316 -11.21 -0.86 -4.05
C ALA A 316 -10.06 -0.04 -3.42
N SER A 317 -8.96 0.13 -4.16
CA SER A 317 -7.77 0.83 -3.69
C SER A 317 -7.55 2.13 -4.46
N GLY A 318 -7.35 3.25 -3.73
CA GLY A 318 -7.12 4.57 -4.29
C GLY A 318 -8.32 5.51 -4.23
N ASN A 319 -8.24 6.64 -4.94
CA ASN A 319 -9.32 7.62 -5.00
C ASN A 319 -10.49 7.13 -5.84
N ILE A 320 -11.72 7.40 -5.40
CA ILE A 320 -12.93 7.08 -6.15
C ILE A 320 -13.21 8.22 -7.14
N VAL A 321 -13.28 7.89 -8.42
CA VAL A 321 -13.54 8.84 -9.51
C VAL A 321 -14.56 8.29 -10.50
N ASP A 322 -15.16 9.16 -11.30
CA ASP A 322 -16.14 8.77 -12.30
C ASP A 322 -15.48 8.04 -13.48
N GLY A 323 -16.27 7.18 -14.15
CA GLY A 323 -15.88 6.48 -15.36
C GLY A 323 -14.98 5.26 -15.13
N ASP A 324 -14.34 4.84 -16.23
CA ASP A 324 -13.41 3.70 -16.25
C ASP A 324 -12.01 4.12 -15.81
N GLN A 325 -11.42 3.34 -14.91
CA GLN A 325 -10.08 3.60 -14.38
C GLN A 325 -9.26 2.30 -14.24
N PRO A 326 -7.93 2.38 -14.41
CA PRO A 326 -7.06 1.25 -14.15
C PRO A 326 -6.88 0.99 -12.65
N ALA A 327 -6.31 -0.17 -12.30
CA ALA A 327 -5.94 -0.51 -10.93
C ALA A 327 -5.02 0.55 -10.30
N GLY A 328 -5.27 0.90 -9.03
CA GLY A 328 -4.65 2.02 -8.30
C GLY A 328 -5.56 3.24 -8.20
N VAL A 329 -6.65 3.26 -8.97
CA VAL A 329 -7.75 4.23 -8.89
C VAL A 329 -9.07 3.46 -8.92
N VAL A 330 -10.05 3.90 -8.14
CA VAL A 330 -11.38 3.27 -8.09
C VAL A 330 -12.28 3.98 -9.08
N GLY A 331 -12.43 3.43 -10.29
CA GLY A 331 -13.40 3.90 -11.28
C GLY A 331 -14.82 3.44 -10.94
N GLY A 332 -15.78 4.35 -10.97
CA GLY A 332 -17.19 4.02 -10.71
C GLY A 332 -17.70 2.93 -11.64
N ASP A 333 -17.43 3.07 -12.93
CA ASP A 333 -17.87 2.11 -13.94
C ASP A 333 -17.07 0.81 -13.89
N THR A 334 -15.73 0.90 -13.76
CA THR A 334 -14.87 -0.29 -13.68
C THR A 334 -15.23 -1.17 -12.48
N LEU A 335 -15.36 -0.57 -11.29
CA LEU A 335 -15.64 -1.36 -10.08
C LEU A 335 -17.07 -1.94 -10.12
N SER A 336 -18.04 -1.18 -10.63
CA SER A 336 -19.42 -1.66 -10.81
C SER A 336 -19.50 -2.84 -11.79
N LEU A 337 -18.72 -2.82 -12.87
CA LEU A 337 -18.65 -3.94 -13.80
C LEU A 337 -18.08 -5.20 -13.13
N LEU A 338 -16.98 -5.07 -12.36
CA LEU A 338 -16.39 -6.21 -11.62
C LEU A 338 -17.38 -6.80 -10.61
N ILE A 339 -18.14 -5.96 -9.91
CA ILE A 339 -19.19 -6.42 -8.98
C ILE A 339 -20.32 -7.12 -9.74
N ARG A 340 -20.74 -6.57 -10.89
CA ARG A 340 -21.76 -7.19 -11.76
C ARG A 340 -21.30 -8.55 -12.27
N ASP A 341 -20.06 -8.68 -12.72
CA ASP A 341 -19.49 -9.95 -13.16
C ASP A 341 -19.52 -10.98 -12.02
N ALA A 342 -19.12 -10.59 -10.82
CA ALA A 342 -19.20 -11.44 -9.63
C ALA A 342 -20.67 -11.80 -9.28
N ARG A 343 -21.61 -10.88 -9.48
CA ARG A 343 -23.03 -11.11 -9.28
C ARG A 343 -23.62 -12.12 -10.26
N MET A 344 -23.24 -12.02 -11.53
CA MET A 344 -23.74 -12.89 -12.61
C MET A 344 -23.03 -14.26 -12.65
N ASP A 345 -21.85 -14.41 -12.07
CA ASP A 345 -21.14 -15.69 -12.00
C ASP A 345 -21.75 -16.61 -10.94
N ASN A 346 -22.41 -17.68 -11.37
CA ASN A 346 -23.03 -18.67 -10.49
C ASN A 346 -22.02 -19.41 -9.61
N SER A 347 -20.73 -19.45 -9.96
CA SER A 347 -19.68 -20.05 -9.13
C SER A 347 -19.31 -19.16 -7.93
N VAL A 348 -19.50 -17.84 -8.03
CA VAL A 348 -19.27 -16.89 -6.91
C VAL A 348 -20.46 -16.94 -5.96
N LYS A 349 -20.25 -17.42 -4.74
CA LYS A 349 -21.27 -17.59 -3.71
C LYS A 349 -21.33 -16.47 -2.68
N ALA A 350 -20.24 -15.74 -2.52
CA ALA A 350 -20.13 -14.56 -1.65
C ALA A 350 -19.10 -13.59 -2.21
N LEU A 351 -19.18 -12.33 -1.83
CA LEU A 351 -18.22 -11.31 -2.20
C LEU A 351 -17.54 -10.71 -0.97
N VAL A 352 -16.22 -10.58 -1.01
CA VAL A 352 -15.45 -9.73 -0.09
C VAL A 352 -15.01 -8.49 -0.86
N LEU A 353 -15.41 -7.31 -0.37
CA LEU A 353 -14.93 -6.03 -0.88
C LEU A 353 -13.83 -5.52 0.06
N ARG A 354 -12.58 -5.56 -0.40
CA ARG A 354 -11.43 -4.99 0.31
C ARG A 354 -11.33 -3.52 -0.06
N ILE A 355 -11.41 -2.62 0.93
CA ILE A 355 -11.40 -1.17 0.71
C ILE A 355 -10.14 -0.55 1.32
N ASN A 356 -9.39 0.19 0.49
CA ASN A 356 -8.29 1.04 0.92
C ASN A 356 -8.40 2.40 0.21
N SER A 357 -9.42 3.19 0.57
CA SER A 357 -9.81 4.41 -0.11
C SER A 357 -10.24 5.52 0.85
N GLY A 358 -9.73 6.73 0.63
CA GLY A 358 -10.18 7.94 1.32
C GLY A 358 -11.51 8.51 0.78
N GLY A 359 -12.10 7.84 -0.22
CA GLY A 359 -13.29 8.30 -0.91
C GLY A 359 -13.00 9.07 -2.19
N GLY A 360 -13.92 9.95 -2.59
CA GLY A 360 -13.81 10.73 -3.83
C GLY A 360 -15.20 11.15 -4.35
N SER A 361 -15.47 10.87 -5.63
CA SER A 361 -16.77 11.20 -6.26
C SER A 361 -17.94 10.53 -5.54
N ALA A 362 -18.90 11.33 -5.11
CA ALA A 362 -20.13 10.83 -4.52
C ALA A 362 -20.97 10.05 -5.56
N PHE A 363 -20.93 10.50 -6.81
CA PHE A 363 -21.68 9.85 -7.91
C PHE A 363 -21.11 8.46 -8.21
N ALA A 364 -19.79 8.34 -8.36
CA ALA A 364 -19.14 7.05 -8.53
C ALA A 364 -19.38 6.11 -7.34
N SER A 365 -19.31 6.65 -6.12
CA SER A 365 -19.59 5.87 -4.90
C SER A 365 -21.02 5.33 -4.89
N GLU A 366 -22.01 6.12 -5.37
CA GLU A 366 -23.40 5.67 -5.45
C GLU A 366 -23.62 4.61 -6.54
N ILE A 367 -22.95 4.72 -7.70
CA ILE A 367 -23.00 3.69 -8.75
C ILE A 367 -22.50 2.34 -8.20
N ILE A 368 -21.35 2.37 -7.52
CA ILE A 368 -20.75 1.18 -6.91
C ILE A 368 -21.68 0.62 -5.81
N ARG A 369 -22.19 1.48 -4.92
CA ARG A 369 -23.11 1.08 -3.85
C ARG A 369 -24.35 0.39 -4.41
N ARG A 370 -24.89 0.92 -5.51
CA ARG A 370 -26.09 0.34 -6.14
C ARG A 370 -25.84 -1.06 -6.69
N GLU A 371 -24.69 -1.32 -7.30
CA GLU A 371 -24.39 -2.66 -7.82
C GLU A 371 -24.15 -3.67 -6.67
N LEU A 372 -23.57 -3.23 -5.55
CA LEU A 372 -23.46 -4.04 -4.33
C LEU A 372 -24.84 -4.37 -3.73
N GLU A 373 -25.77 -3.43 -3.75
CA GLU A 373 -27.15 -3.65 -3.33
C GLU A 373 -27.84 -4.71 -4.20
N LEU A 374 -27.65 -4.67 -5.53
CA LEU A 374 -28.16 -5.67 -6.45
C LEU A 374 -27.56 -7.06 -6.20
N LEU A 375 -26.26 -7.16 -5.92
CA LEU A 375 -25.59 -8.40 -5.58
C LEU A 375 -26.22 -9.04 -4.33
N ARG A 376 -26.49 -8.24 -3.31
CA ARG A 376 -27.16 -8.72 -2.08
C ARG A 376 -28.61 -9.13 -2.32
N ALA A 377 -29.33 -8.38 -3.16
CA ALA A 377 -30.72 -8.70 -3.52
C ALA A 377 -30.85 -10.08 -4.22
N GLU A 378 -29.80 -10.54 -4.90
CA GLU A 378 -29.71 -11.89 -5.47
C GLU A 378 -29.28 -12.96 -4.45
N GLY A 379 -29.13 -12.60 -3.18
CA GLY A 379 -28.84 -13.53 -2.09
C GLY A 379 -27.37 -13.88 -1.92
N LYS A 380 -26.45 -13.14 -2.54
CA LYS A 380 -24.99 -13.31 -2.33
C LYS A 380 -24.54 -12.47 -1.14
N PRO A 381 -24.01 -13.06 -0.06
CA PRO A 381 -23.48 -12.33 1.07
C PRO A 381 -22.34 -11.39 0.66
N LEU A 382 -22.35 -10.18 1.23
CA LEU A 382 -21.33 -9.15 1.05
C LEU A 382 -20.61 -8.88 2.37
N VAL A 383 -19.31 -9.11 2.40
CA VAL A 383 -18.45 -8.74 3.52
C VAL A 383 -17.51 -7.63 3.08
N VAL A 384 -17.40 -6.58 3.89
CA VAL A 384 -16.41 -5.52 3.68
C VAL A 384 -15.22 -5.74 4.63
N SER A 385 -14.02 -5.71 4.07
CA SER A 385 -12.74 -5.66 4.79
C SER A 385 -12.08 -4.31 4.56
N MET A 386 -12.05 -3.47 5.59
CA MET A 386 -11.40 -2.17 5.54
C MET A 386 -9.89 -2.33 5.79
N GLY A 387 -9.07 -1.82 4.88
CA GLY A 387 -7.62 -1.76 5.01
C GLY A 387 -7.14 -0.57 5.85
N SER A 388 -6.11 0.14 5.39
CA SER A 388 -5.59 1.32 6.09
C SER A 388 -6.60 2.47 6.13
N MET A 389 -7.45 2.59 5.10
CA MET A 389 -8.45 3.66 5.01
C MET A 389 -9.73 3.17 4.32
N ALA A 390 -10.88 3.53 4.90
CA ALA A 390 -12.19 3.38 4.28
C ALA A 390 -13.07 4.55 4.73
N ALA A 391 -12.86 5.72 4.13
CA ALA A 391 -13.45 6.96 4.59
C ALA A 391 -14.28 7.66 3.49
N SER A 392 -15.24 8.50 3.87
CA SER A 392 -16.08 9.26 2.95
C SER A 392 -16.74 8.35 1.90
N GLY A 393 -16.47 8.52 0.59
CA GLY A 393 -16.91 7.61 -0.47
C GLY A 393 -16.53 6.14 -0.23
N GLY A 394 -15.36 5.87 0.38
CA GLY A 394 -14.94 4.52 0.78
C GLY A 394 -15.85 3.92 1.87
N TYR A 395 -16.35 4.72 2.80
CA TYR A 395 -17.36 4.28 3.75
C TYR A 395 -18.74 4.13 3.10
N TRP A 396 -19.07 5.01 2.14
CA TRP A 396 -20.32 4.95 1.39
C TRP A 396 -20.50 3.61 0.69
N ILE A 397 -19.49 3.13 -0.03
CA ILE A 397 -19.54 1.83 -0.69
C ILE A 397 -19.56 0.65 0.29
N ALA A 398 -19.07 0.84 1.53
CA ALA A 398 -19.13 -0.18 2.58
C ALA A 398 -20.50 -0.33 3.23
N ALA A 399 -21.33 0.72 3.19
CA ALA A 399 -22.56 0.83 4.01
C ALA A 399 -23.62 -0.24 3.74
N GLN A 400 -23.55 -0.91 2.59
CA GLN A 400 -24.52 -1.96 2.20
C GLN A 400 -24.07 -3.37 2.59
N ALA A 401 -22.89 -3.55 3.22
CA ALA A 401 -22.39 -4.87 3.55
C ALA A 401 -23.22 -5.55 4.66
N ASP A 402 -23.25 -6.88 4.62
CA ASP A 402 -23.85 -7.70 5.70
C ASP A 402 -22.94 -7.69 6.93
N GLN A 403 -21.62 -7.59 6.71
CA GLN A 403 -20.61 -7.44 7.74
C GLN A 403 -19.53 -6.49 7.31
N ILE A 404 -19.08 -5.65 8.25
CA ILE A 404 -17.97 -4.70 8.03
C ILE A 404 -16.89 -4.98 9.07
N TRP A 405 -15.68 -5.23 8.60
CA TRP A 405 -14.52 -5.48 9.43
C TRP A 405 -13.49 -4.37 9.26
N ALA A 406 -12.97 -3.89 10.37
CA ALA A 406 -11.91 -2.88 10.42
C ALA A 406 -10.85 -3.31 11.45
N THR A 407 -9.63 -2.80 11.31
CA THR A 407 -8.57 -2.98 12.31
C THR A 407 -8.48 -1.76 13.21
N PRO A 408 -7.82 -1.83 14.38
CA PRO A 408 -7.60 -0.67 15.25
C PRO A 408 -6.86 0.48 14.55
N THR A 409 -6.16 0.20 13.46
CA THR A 409 -5.40 1.19 12.66
C THR A 409 -6.12 1.63 11.38
N THR A 410 -7.35 1.21 11.18
CA THR A 410 -8.17 1.65 10.04
C THR A 410 -8.67 3.07 10.27
N LEU A 411 -8.31 4.00 9.39
CA LEU A 411 -8.90 5.33 9.34
C LEU A 411 -10.22 5.27 8.56
N THR A 412 -11.35 5.50 9.25
CA THR A 412 -12.69 5.37 8.66
C THR A 412 -13.60 6.54 9.00
N GLY A 413 -14.87 6.49 8.60
CA GLY A 413 -15.84 7.55 8.83
C GLY A 413 -15.69 8.70 7.84
N SER A 414 -15.29 9.90 8.31
CA SER A 414 -15.23 11.13 7.50
C SER A 414 -16.54 11.39 6.74
N ILE A 415 -17.66 11.21 7.44
CA ILE A 415 -19.01 11.34 6.87
C ILE A 415 -19.27 12.80 6.51
N GLY A 416 -19.81 13.04 5.34
CA GLY A 416 -20.13 14.35 4.80
C GLY A 416 -19.60 14.54 3.38
N ILE A 417 -20.14 15.58 2.74
CA ILE A 417 -19.79 15.95 1.38
C ILE A 417 -19.29 17.39 1.34
N PHE A 418 -18.54 17.72 0.32
CA PHE A 418 -18.20 19.10 -0.02
C PHE A 418 -18.19 19.30 -1.53
N GLY A 419 -18.44 20.55 -1.94
CA GLY A 419 -18.21 21.05 -3.28
C GLY A 419 -17.45 22.36 -3.18
N ALA A 420 -16.55 22.62 -4.11
CA ALA A 420 -15.79 23.85 -4.12
C ALA A 420 -15.40 24.25 -5.53
N PHE A 421 -15.41 25.57 -5.79
CA PHE A 421 -14.93 26.14 -7.04
C PHE A 421 -14.34 27.54 -6.82
N PRO A 422 -13.29 27.92 -7.56
CA PRO A 422 -12.75 29.28 -7.53
C PRO A 422 -13.49 30.20 -8.49
N THR A 423 -13.46 31.52 -8.23
CA THR A 423 -13.75 32.57 -9.24
C THR A 423 -12.58 33.55 -9.31
N VAL A 424 -12.29 34.03 -10.53
CA VAL A 424 -11.13 34.88 -10.83
C VAL A 424 -11.51 36.24 -11.42
N ASP A 425 -12.80 36.61 -11.32
CA ASP A 425 -13.33 37.88 -11.82
C ASP A 425 -12.57 39.12 -11.32
N LYS A 426 -12.21 39.12 -10.03
CA LYS A 426 -11.43 40.18 -9.43
C LYS A 426 -9.97 40.20 -9.89
N SER A 427 -9.36 39.01 -10.05
CA SER A 427 -8.00 38.88 -10.60
C SER A 427 -7.93 39.45 -12.01
N LEU A 428 -8.90 39.10 -12.86
CA LEU A 428 -9.02 39.61 -14.24
C LEU A 428 -9.22 41.13 -14.24
N ALA A 429 -10.09 41.67 -13.37
CA ALA A 429 -10.31 43.11 -13.26
C ALA A 429 -9.03 43.89 -12.92
N LYS A 430 -8.14 43.35 -12.05
CA LYS A 430 -6.83 43.91 -11.77
C LYS A 430 -5.89 43.98 -12.98
N LEU A 431 -6.05 43.03 -13.90
CA LEU A 431 -5.30 42.99 -15.15
C LEU A 431 -5.96 43.84 -16.26
N GLY A 432 -7.04 44.56 -15.93
CA GLY A 432 -7.79 45.40 -16.88
C GLY A 432 -8.70 44.57 -17.81
N ILE A 433 -8.97 43.31 -17.49
CA ILE A 433 -9.84 42.43 -18.28
C ILE A 433 -11.25 42.49 -17.66
N SER A 434 -12.23 42.88 -18.45
CA SER A 434 -13.65 42.92 -18.08
C SER A 434 -14.39 41.79 -18.79
N THR A 435 -15.32 41.14 -18.05
CA THR A 435 -16.23 40.14 -18.64
C THR A 435 -17.63 40.75 -18.68
N ASP A 436 -18.23 40.76 -19.88
CA ASP A 436 -19.60 41.19 -20.13
C ASP A 436 -20.29 40.19 -21.06
N GLY A 437 -21.60 40.06 -20.97
CA GLY A 437 -22.39 39.12 -21.80
C GLY A 437 -23.84 39.08 -21.43
N VAL A 438 -24.60 38.39 -22.24
CA VAL A 438 -26.05 38.17 -22.09
C VAL A 438 -26.33 36.68 -21.97
N GLY A 439 -27.32 36.33 -21.15
CA GLY A 439 -27.77 34.94 -20.96
C GLY A 439 -29.27 34.81 -21.17
N THR A 440 -29.72 33.64 -21.58
CA THR A 440 -31.17 33.34 -21.79
C THR A 440 -31.89 33.03 -20.46
N THR A 441 -31.16 32.74 -19.41
CA THR A 441 -31.69 32.43 -18.07
C THR A 441 -30.84 33.12 -16.99
N SER A 442 -31.39 33.22 -15.78
CA SER A 442 -30.65 33.76 -14.62
C SER A 442 -29.46 32.91 -14.21
N LEU A 443 -29.34 31.67 -14.66
CA LEU A 443 -28.25 30.77 -14.38
C LEU A 443 -27.18 30.76 -15.49
N ALA A 444 -27.49 31.31 -16.66
CA ALA A 444 -26.59 31.34 -17.79
C ALA A 444 -25.33 32.16 -17.42
N GLY A 445 -24.13 31.53 -17.48
CA GLY A 445 -22.88 32.18 -17.17
C GLY A 445 -22.47 32.14 -15.68
N HIS A 446 -23.34 31.76 -14.73
CA HIS A 446 -23.04 31.80 -13.30
C HIS A 446 -22.12 30.68 -12.81
N CYS A 447 -21.94 29.61 -13.56
CA CYS A 447 -21.04 28.48 -13.23
C CYS A 447 -19.65 28.61 -13.86
N GLY A 448 -19.30 29.75 -14.42
CA GLY A 448 -18.00 30.00 -15.05
C GLY A 448 -16.97 30.59 -14.09
N LEU A 449 -15.68 30.24 -14.26
CA LEU A 449 -14.56 30.78 -13.51
C LEU A 449 -14.41 32.31 -13.59
N ILE A 450 -14.97 32.92 -14.61
CA ILE A 450 -14.76 34.34 -14.99
C ILE A 450 -15.95 35.24 -14.65
N VAL A 451 -17.12 34.69 -14.26
CA VAL A 451 -18.32 35.47 -13.98
C VAL A 451 -18.50 35.62 -12.48
N ARG A 452 -18.86 36.84 -12.05
CA ARG A 452 -19.15 37.17 -10.65
C ARG A 452 -20.31 36.31 -10.13
N TYR A 453 -20.05 35.51 -9.11
CA TYR A 453 -21.12 34.76 -8.41
C TYR A 453 -22.02 35.76 -7.66
N SER A 454 -23.19 36.05 -8.18
CA SER A 454 -24.11 37.03 -7.59
C SER A 454 -25.15 36.36 -6.71
N HIS A 455 -25.23 36.82 -5.48
CA HIS A 455 -26.35 36.86 -4.51
C HIS A 455 -27.33 35.71 -4.27
N TRP A 456 -27.13 34.47 -4.81
CA TRP A 456 -27.97 33.33 -4.42
C TRP A 456 -27.58 32.69 -3.07
N GLN A 457 -26.55 33.18 -2.41
CA GLN A 457 -26.05 32.64 -1.14
C GLN A 457 -26.80 33.13 0.11
N GLN A 458 -27.85 33.90 -0.01
CA GLN A 458 -28.57 34.46 1.15
C GLN A 458 -29.99 33.92 1.36
N ARG A 459 -30.35 32.79 0.75
CA ARG A 459 -31.65 32.14 1.05
C ARG A 459 -31.47 30.69 1.45
#